data_47f81645b27824f8df44e6d31ade63fc
#
_entry.id   47f81645b27824f8df44e6d31ade63fc
#
_cell.length_a   1.000
_cell.length_b   1.000
_cell.length_c   1.000
_cell.angle_alpha   90.00
_cell.angle_beta   90.00
_cell.angle_gamma   90.00
#
_symmetry.space_group_name_H-M   'P 1'
#
loop_
_entity.id
_entity.type
_entity.pdbx_description
1 polymer ?
#
loop_
_entity_poly.entity_id
_entity_poly.type
_entity_poly.pdbx_seq_one_letter_code
_entity_poly.pdbx_strand_id
1 'polypeptide(L)'
;MRIVRLVFPVFALLLLTALVSTRLVYAQMGTLQINKAVYGKAGAGNDVTERLQRMIKNNTLDVKVANITMGGDPNKGADKTLKVDYAYRGQRKQVVVNEGDRLRLP
;
A
#
# COMPACT_ATOMS: atom_id res chain seq x y z
N MET A 1 -14.88 -42.17 -25.43
CA MET A 1 -15.65 -41.07 -26.03
C MET A 1 -16.50 -40.30 -25.04
N ARG A 2 -17.19 -40.96 -24.12
CA ARG A 2 -17.99 -40.26 -23.07
C ARG A 2 -17.15 -39.44 -22.10
N ILE A 3 -15.94 -39.86 -21.79
CA ILE A 3 -15.01 -39.15 -20.85
C ILE A 3 -14.53 -37.82 -21.44
N VAL A 4 -14.31 -37.75 -22.75
CA VAL A 4 -13.85 -36.52 -23.43
C VAL A 4 -14.90 -35.42 -23.38
N ARG A 5 -16.20 -35.76 -23.42
CA ARG A 5 -17.28 -34.78 -23.31
C ARG A 5 -17.43 -34.17 -21.95
N LEU A 6 -17.01 -34.87 -20.88
CA LEU A 6 -17.03 -34.37 -19.50
C LEU A 6 -15.84 -33.47 -19.20
N VAL A 7 -14.71 -33.70 -19.86
CA VAL A 7 -13.48 -32.92 -19.63
C VAL A 7 -13.55 -31.51 -20.26
N PHE A 8 -14.22 -31.37 -21.42
CA PHE A 8 -14.31 -30.09 -22.12
C PHE A 8 -14.94 -28.95 -21.32
N PRO A 9 -16.09 -29.10 -20.65
CA PRO A 9 -16.68 -28.02 -19.84
C PRO A 9 -15.82 -27.60 -18.64
N VAL A 10 -15.16 -28.57 -18.02
CA VAL A 10 -14.27 -28.31 -16.89
C VAL A 10 -13.05 -27.49 -17.31
N PHE A 11 -12.49 -27.78 -18.47
CA PHE A 11 -11.34 -27.08 -19.02
C PHE A 11 -11.70 -25.63 -19.38
N ALA A 12 -12.85 -25.38 -19.99
CA ALA A 12 -13.34 -24.06 -20.31
C ALA A 12 -13.57 -23.21 -19.05
N LEU A 13 -14.07 -23.79 -17.97
CA LEU A 13 -14.29 -23.12 -16.69
C LEU A 13 -12.97 -22.69 -16.04
N LEU A 14 -11.94 -23.54 -16.08
CA LEU A 14 -10.61 -23.23 -15.56
C LEU A 14 -9.96 -22.07 -16.31
N LEU A 15 -10.08 -22.01 -17.64
CA LEU A 15 -9.58 -20.91 -18.45
C LEU A 15 -10.25 -19.57 -18.11
N LEU A 16 -11.55 -19.57 -17.88
CA LEU A 16 -12.30 -18.38 -17.49
C LEU A 16 -11.84 -17.85 -16.14
N THR A 17 -11.62 -18.73 -15.16
CA THR A 17 -11.12 -18.37 -13.82
C THR A 17 -9.72 -17.76 -13.90
N ALA A 18 -8.82 -18.30 -14.70
CA ALA A 18 -7.48 -17.78 -14.90
C ALA A 18 -7.50 -16.36 -15.49
N LEU A 19 -8.37 -16.07 -16.45
CA LEU A 19 -8.52 -14.75 -17.05
C LEU A 19 -8.98 -13.71 -16.02
N VAL A 20 -9.94 -14.04 -15.17
CA VAL A 20 -10.42 -13.14 -14.11
C VAL A 20 -9.30 -12.86 -13.10
N SER A 21 -8.54 -13.86 -12.68
CA SER A 21 -7.41 -13.70 -11.77
C SER A 21 -6.32 -12.79 -12.35
N THR A 22 -6.04 -12.91 -13.64
CA THR A 22 -5.05 -12.07 -14.33
C THR A 22 -5.48 -10.60 -14.34
N ARG A 23 -6.75 -10.30 -14.58
CA ARG A 23 -7.26 -8.91 -14.53
C ARG A 23 -7.14 -8.28 -13.16
N LEU A 24 -7.42 -9.02 -12.09
CA LEU A 24 -7.27 -8.53 -10.72
C LEU A 24 -5.81 -8.19 -10.39
N VAL A 25 -4.87 -9.01 -10.82
CA VAL A 25 -3.44 -8.76 -10.62
C VAL A 25 -3.00 -7.49 -11.33
N TYR A 26 -3.40 -7.28 -12.57
CA TYR A 26 -3.06 -6.05 -13.30
C TYR A 26 -3.65 -4.80 -12.66
N ALA A 27 -4.89 -4.87 -12.17
CA ALA A 27 -5.53 -3.76 -11.50
C ALA A 27 -4.78 -3.35 -10.22
N GLN A 28 -4.24 -4.31 -9.47
CA GLN A 28 -3.47 -4.06 -8.24
C GLN A 28 -2.05 -3.56 -8.53
N MET A 29 -1.42 -3.97 -9.61
CA MET A 29 -0.03 -3.63 -9.94
C MET A 29 0.19 -2.13 -10.18
N GLY A 30 -0.82 -1.39 -10.64
CA GLY A 30 -0.75 0.05 -10.86
C GLY A 30 -1.15 0.89 -9.65
N THR A 31 -1.52 0.28 -8.53
CA THR A 31 -2.09 0.95 -7.38
C THR A 31 -1.03 1.19 -6.31
N LEU A 32 -0.98 2.43 -5.80
CA LEU A 32 -0.21 2.76 -4.61
C LEU A 32 -0.99 2.32 -3.37
N GLN A 33 -0.35 1.54 -2.51
CA GLN A 33 -0.96 1.03 -1.29
C GLN A 33 -0.02 1.20 -0.11
N ILE A 34 -0.52 1.77 0.98
CA ILE A 34 0.23 1.86 2.23
C ILE A 34 -0.02 0.59 3.04
N ASN A 35 1.01 -0.19 3.28
CA ASN A 35 0.92 -1.42 4.05
C ASN A 35 1.05 -1.17 5.56
N LYS A 36 2.01 -0.33 5.94
CA LYS A 36 2.23 0.07 7.33
C LYS A 36 2.94 1.41 7.38
N ALA A 37 2.47 2.30 8.23
CA ALA A 37 3.12 3.58 8.46
C ALA A 37 3.10 3.91 9.96
N VAL A 38 4.26 4.28 10.50
CA VAL A 38 4.43 4.64 11.90
C VAL A 38 5.15 5.98 12.00
N TYR A 39 4.57 6.92 12.73
CA TYR A 39 5.13 8.23 12.99
C TYR A 39 5.52 8.35 14.45
N GLY A 40 6.79 8.61 14.71
CA GLY A 40 7.30 8.79 16.06
C GLY A 40 8.79 8.59 16.16
N LYS A 41 9.28 8.52 17.40
CA LYS A 41 10.66 8.15 17.70
C LYS A 41 10.81 6.63 17.50
N ALA A 42 12.03 6.18 17.15
CA ALA A 42 12.29 4.78 16.88
C ALA A 42 11.77 3.87 18.01
N GLY A 43 10.94 2.88 17.65
CA GLY A 43 10.35 1.92 18.57
C GLY A 43 9.14 2.43 19.36
N ALA A 44 8.74 3.69 19.21
CA ALA A 44 7.60 4.26 19.90
C ALA A 44 6.93 5.31 19.00
N GLY A 45 5.77 4.99 18.47
CA GLY A 45 5.09 5.91 17.57
C GLY A 45 3.64 5.55 17.37
N ASN A 46 2.92 6.41 16.65
CA ASN A 46 1.53 6.20 16.30
C ASN A 46 1.42 5.54 14.94
N ASP A 47 0.52 4.59 14.83
CA ASP A 47 0.15 3.98 13.55
C ASP A 47 -0.67 4.99 12.75
N VAL A 48 -0.13 5.40 11.62
CA VAL A 48 -0.77 6.36 10.71
C VAL A 48 -1.09 5.75 9.35
N THR A 49 -1.15 4.42 9.28
CA THR A 49 -1.38 3.68 8.04
C THR A 49 -2.65 4.12 7.32
N GLU A 50 -3.78 4.09 8.00
CA GLU A 50 -5.06 4.48 7.41
C GLU A 50 -5.11 5.96 7.08
N ARG A 51 -4.48 6.79 7.90
CA ARG A 51 -4.40 8.22 7.67
C ARG A 51 -3.69 8.54 6.35
N LEU A 52 -2.53 7.92 6.11
CA LEU A 52 -1.81 8.09 4.85
C LEU A 52 -2.57 7.49 3.67
N GLN A 53 -3.21 6.35 3.86
CA GLN A 53 -4.02 5.73 2.80
C GLN A 53 -5.13 6.67 2.32
N ARG A 54 -5.78 7.39 3.22
CA ARG A 54 -6.81 8.36 2.88
C ARG A 54 -6.28 9.60 2.17
N MET A 55 -5.00 9.90 2.32
CA MET A 55 -4.35 11.05 1.68
C MET A 55 -3.93 10.79 0.23
N ILE A 56 -3.95 9.53 -0.21
CA ILE A 56 -3.60 9.18 -1.58
C ILE A 56 -4.63 9.79 -2.54
N LYS A 57 -4.15 10.53 -3.54
CA LYS A 57 -4.96 11.11 -4.61
C LYS A 57 -4.33 10.81 -5.95
N ASN A 58 -5.12 10.35 -6.90
CA ASN A 58 -4.64 10.01 -8.25
C ASN A 58 -3.42 9.08 -8.20
N ASN A 59 -3.47 8.11 -7.30
CA ASN A 59 -2.42 7.11 -7.13
C ASN A 59 -1.06 7.69 -6.70
N THR A 60 -1.08 8.86 -6.08
CA THR A 60 0.11 9.54 -5.56
C THR A 60 -0.13 10.01 -4.13
N LEU A 61 0.95 10.19 -3.38
CA LEU A 61 0.93 10.76 -2.04
C LEU A 61 1.99 11.85 -1.95
N ASP A 62 1.59 13.03 -1.51
CA ASP A 62 2.49 14.15 -1.26
C ASP A 62 2.05 14.84 0.03
N VAL A 63 2.84 14.68 1.08
CA VAL A 63 2.52 15.21 2.41
C VAL A 63 3.78 15.66 3.13
N LYS A 64 3.69 16.80 3.82
CA LYS A 64 4.74 17.22 4.75
C LYS A 64 4.64 16.41 6.04
N VAL A 65 5.74 15.85 6.50
CA VAL A 65 5.79 15.07 7.74
C VAL A 65 5.86 16.03 8.93
N ALA A 66 4.75 16.17 9.64
CA ALA A 66 4.61 17.08 10.75
C ALA A 66 3.54 16.55 11.72
N ASN A 67 3.59 17.00 12.97
CA ASN A 67 2.62 16.56 13.98
C ASN A 67 1.17 16.79 13.52
N ILE A 68 0.89 17.94 12.93
CA ILE A 68 -0.47 18.29 12.47
C ILE A 68 -0.95 17.37 11.35
N THR A 69 -0.08 17.02 10.41
CA THR A 69 -0.45 16.13 9.29
C THR A 69 -0.55 14.67 9.72
N MET A 70 0.25 14.27 10.70
CA MET A 70 0.26 12.90 11.23
C MET A 70 -0.77 12.65 12.34
N GLY A 71 -1.54 13.66 12.72
CA GLY A 71 -2.64 13.50 13.68
C GLY A 71 -2.26 13.71 15.13
N GLY A 72 -1.07 14.21 15.43
CA GLY A 72 -0.63 14.53 16.77
C GLY A 72 0.86 14.31 16.97
N ASP A 73 1.32 14.61 18.17
CA ASP A 73 2.71 14.49 18.58
C ASP A 73 2.86 13.29 19.55
N PRO A 74 3.36 12.14 19.06
CA PRO A 74 3.54 10.97 19.92
C PRO A 74 4.69 11.09 20.91
N ASN A 75 5.66 11.98 20.64
CA ASN A 75 6.87 12.11 21.43
C ASN A 75 7.25 13.59 21.53
N LYS A 76 6.67 14.32 22.48
CA LYS A 76 6.91 15.74 22.66
C LYS A 76 8.39 16.05 22.90
N GLY A 77 8.92 17.04 22.17
CA GLY A 77 10.31 17.49 22.31
C GLY A 77 11.34 16.56 21.67
N ALA A 78 10.93 15.48 21.03
CA ALA A 78 11.82 14.57 20.32
C ALA A 78 11.71 14.74 18.81
N ASP A 79 12.82 14.55 18.12
CA ASP A 79 12.82 14.43 16.66
C ASP A 79 12.16 13.11 16.26
N LYS A 80 11.18 13.20 15.37
CA LYS A 80 10.39 12.06 14.92
C LYS A 80 10.67 11.73 13.48
N THR A 81 10.39 10.49 13.12
CA THR A 81 10.45 10.01 11.73
C THR A 81 9.14 9.36 11.35
N LEU A 82 8.84 9.38 10.06
CA LEU A 82 7.76 8.60 9.47
C LEU A 82 8.38 7.44 8.70
N LYS A 83 8.07 6.24 9.13
CA LYS A 83 8.50 5.01 8.47
C LYS A 83 7.31 4.43 7.72
N VAL A 84 7.44 4.24 6.40
CA VAL A 84 6.37 3.78 5.54
C VAL A 84 6.79 2.54 4.78
N ASP A 85 6.03 1.48 4.96
CA ASP A 85 6.06 0.30 4.09
C ASP A 85 4.91 0.43 3.10
N TYR A 86 5.21 0.43 1.82
CA TYR A 86 4.21 0.59 0.78
C TYR A 86 4.46 -0.35 -0.40
N ALA A 87 3.43 -0.53 -1.20
CA ALA A 87 3.52 -1.29 -2.44
C ALA A 87 3.10 -0.42 -3.61
N TYR A 88 3.84 -0.52 -4.70
CA TYR A 88 3.52 0.11 -5.97
C TYR A 88 3.92 -0.80 -7.12
N ARG A 89 2.99 -1.03 -8.03
CA ARG A 89 3.17 -1.96 -9.14
C ARG A 89 3.61 -3.35 -8.69
N GLY A 90 3.02 -3.82 -7.59
CA GLY A 90 3.32 -5.13 -7.02
C GLY A 90 4.66 -5.24 -6.31
N GLN A 91 5.43 -4.15 -6.21
CA GLN A 91 6.71 -4.14 -5.52
C GLN A 91 6.57 -3.49 -4.15
N ARG A 92 7.09 -4.15 -3.14
CA ARG A 92 7.18 -3.62 -1.78
C ARG A 92 8.41 -2.74 -1.64
N LYS A 93 8.20 -1.56 -1.06
CA LYS A 93 9.25 -0.59 -0.79
C LYS A 93 9.10 -0.02 0.61
N GLN A 94 10.19 0.48 1.15
CA GLN A 94 10.20 1.15 2.43
C GLN A 94 10.89 2.49 2.31
N VAL A 95 10.36 3.50 3.01
CA VAL A 95 10.96 4.82 3.08
C VAL A 95 10.89 5.34 4.52
N VAL A 96 11.91 6.08 4.93
CA VAL A 96 11.95 6.80 6.20
C VAL A 96 12.13 8.28 5.91
N VAL A 97 11.24 9.10 6.46
CA VAL A 97 11.24 10.55 6.24
C VAL A 97 11.30 11.25 7.59
N ASN A 98 12.19 12.20 7.73
CA ASN A 98 12.33 12.98 8.96
C ASN A 98 11.19 13.98 9.12
N GLU A 99 10.82 14.26 10.35
CA GLU A 99 9.91 15.36 10.67
C GLU A 99 10.41 16.66 10.05
N GLY A 100 9.53 17.38 9.37
CA GLY A 100 9.84 18.58 8.64
C GLY A 100 10.06 18.38 7.14
N ASP A 101 10.39 17.18 6.71
CA ASP A 101 10.59 16.84 5.30
C ASP A 101 9.27 16.42 4.62
N ARG A 102 9.29 16.30 3.31
CA ARG A 102 8.12 15.85 2.55
C ARG A 102 8.23 14.41 2.14
N LEU A 103 7.14 13.68 2.29
CA LEU A 103 6.97 12.35 1.71
C LEU A 103 6.27 12.47 0.37
N ARG A 104 6.89 11.95 -0.68
CA ARG A 104 6.30 11.86 -2.02
C ARG A 104 6.38 10.43 -2.53
N LEU A 105 5.22 9.85 -2.86
CA LEU A 105 5.09 8.48 -3.37
C LEU A 105 4.27 8.49 -4.68
N PRO A 106 4.50 7.57 -5.58
CA PRO A 106 5.53 6.55 -5.61
C PRO A 106 6.92 7.07 -5.85
#